data_a6eecc46223a057562697ef0b1d184c0
#
_entry.id   a6eecc46223a057562697ef0b1d184c0
#
_cell.length_a   1.000
_cell.length_b   1.000
_cell.length_c   1.000
_cell.angle_alpha   90.00
_cell.angle_beta   90.00
_cell.angle_gamma   90.00
#
_symmetry.space_group_name_H-M   'P 1'
#
loop_
_entity.id
_entity.type
_entity.pdbx_description
1 polymer ?
#
loop_
_entity_poly.entity_id
_entity_poly.type
_entity_poly.pdbx_seq_one_letter_code
_entity_poly.pdbx_strand_id
1 'polypeptide(L)'
;MSAKSSSLFADLQQKETSEVEAMYETVLAQLSATESQLLELYKKKKIHSETIKFAVSKSPQAPKLDEDSQGDLVELAIEQKADFDACLARRDALVERLVLPRHRVLHTMRDFYEKLTAPLTPSDSTSLANEMEYFSRFFELQAILEIYAEEQDVQSSLHRARTNLLETVKAVNKNDRRLAQLINQHRSGAKAQRTEAGRLKAYLDKVNATPVNPVPEPNPKVNERLLAGEALTMEEFASMLEHGGLMELETDKVPSTKPKQRQKKSMRTSQPRRGQRQTSPRKRD
;
A
#
# COMPACT_ATOMS: atom_id res chain seq x y z
N MET A 1 -21.57 -42.35 19.27
CA MET A 1 -22.22 -41.11 18.79
C MET A 1 -21.79 -40.89 17.34
N SER A 2 -22.66 -41.23 16.40
CA SER A 2 -22.42 -41.18 14.96
C SER A 2 -22.50 -39.71 14.53
N ALA A 3 -21.37 -39.12 14.15
CA ALA A 3 -21.34 -37.78 13.54
C ALA A 3 -22.12 -37.86 12.23
N LYS A 4 -23.30 -37.19 12.21
CA LYS A 4 -24.06 -36.94 10.98
C LYS A 4 -23.15 -36.13 10.05
N SER A 5 -22.54 -36.79 9.08
CA SER A 5 -21.98 -36.12 7.91
C SER A 5 -23.20 -35.51 7.17
N SER A 6 -23.52 -34.24 7.50
CA SER A 6 -24.46 -33.48 6.69
C SER A 6 -23.87 -33.45 5.28
N SER A 7 -24.53 -34.14 4.34
CA SER A 7 -24.04 -34.18 2.97
C SER A 7 -23.94 -32.73 2.48
N LEU A 8 -22.79 -32.36 1.92
CA LEU A 8 -22.47 -31.00 1.48
C LEU A 8 -23.53 -30.39 0.55
N PHE A 9 -24.41 -31.23 -0.02
CA PHE A 9 -25.43 -30.90 -1.00
C PHE A 9 -26.88 -31.23 -0.54
N ALA A 10 -27.10 -31.48 0.76
CA ALA A 10 -28.44 -31.90 1.25
C ALA A 10 -29.56 -30.92 0.91
N ASP A 11 -29.24 -29.63 0.92
CA ASP A 11 -30.15 -28.53 0.58
C ASP A 11 -30.38 -28.37 -0.93
N LEU A 12 -29.45 -28.86 -1.77
CA LEU A 12 -29.55 -28.77 -3.23
C LEU A 12 -30.31 -29.98 -3.83
N GLN A 13 -30.33 -31.12 -3.15
CA GLN A 13 -31.03 -32.33 -3.61
C GLN A 13 -32.53 -32.17 -3.70
N GLN A 14 -33.10 -31.18 -3.00
CA GLN A 14 -34.54 -30.89 -3.00
C GLN A 14 -34.97 -29.89 -4.09
N LYS A 15 -34.00 -29.31 -4.80
CA LYS A 15 -34.22 -28.30 -5.84
C LYS A 15 -34.12 -28.90 -7.23
N GLU A 16 -34.84 -28.32 -8.18
CA GLU A 16 -34.69 -28.69 -9.59
C GLU A 16 -33.34 -28.21 -10.15
N THR A 17 -32.80 -28.92 -11.12
CA THR A 17 -31.50 -28.58 -11.75
C THR A 17 -31.53 -27.19 -12.37
N SER A 18 -32.66 -26.80 -12.99
CA SER A 18 -32.86 -25.46 -13.55
C SER A 18 -32.80 -24.36 -12.51
N GLU A 19 -33.31 -24.59 -11.30
CA GLU A 19 -33.24 -23.63 -10.19
C GLU A 19 -31.79 -23.49 -9.69
N VAL A 20 -31.06 -24.60 -9.62
CA VAL A 20 -29.64 -24.57 -9.21
C VAL A 20 -28.75 -23.87 -10.24
N GLU A 21 -29.03 -24.04 -11.53
CA GLU A 21 -28.37 -23.30 -12.60
C GLU A 21 -28.64 -21.80 -12.49
N ALA A 22 -29.89 -21.38 -12.30
CA ALA A 22 -30.25 -19.98 -12.08
C ALA A 22 -29.57 -19.39 -10.83
N MET A 23 -29.49 -20.17 -9.74
CA MET A 23 -28.74 -19.76 -8.54
C MET A 23 -27.25 -19.60 -8.82
N TYR A 24 -26.65 -20.50 -9.59
CA TYR A 24 -25.24 -20.42 -9.98
C TYR A 24 -24.95 -19.16 -10.79
N GLU A 25 -25.78 -18.84 -11.80
CA GLU A 25 -25.67 -17.63 -12.60
C GLU A 25 -25.82 -16.35 -11.75
N THR A 26 -26.77 -16.33 -10.82
CA THR A 26 -26.96 -15.18 -9.91
C THR A 26 -25.76 -14.97 -9.01
N VAL A 27 -25.15 -16.03 -8.48
CA VAL A 27 -23.95 -15.95 -7.65
C VAL A 27 -22.74 -15.50 -8.47
N LEU A 28 -22.62 -15.94 -9.72
CA LEU A 28 -21.57 -15.47 -10.64
C LEU A 28 -21.72 -13.99 -10.97
N ALA A 29 -22.94 -13.51 -11.24
CA ALA A 29 -23.22 -12.10 -11.47
C ALA A 29 -22.87 -11.24 -10.25
N GLN A 30 -23.27 -11.69 -9.05
CA GLN A 30 -22.90 -11.02 -7.79
C GLN A 30 -21.37 -11.02 -7.57
N LEU A 31 -20.69 -12.11 -7.87
CA LEU A 31 -19.24 -12.21 -7.74
C LEU A 31 -18.56 -11.20 -8.67
N SER A 32 -18.95 -11.13 -9.94
CA SER A 32 -18.37 -10.17 -10.90
C SER A 32 -18.61 -8.72 -10.47
N ALA A 33 -19.79 -8.40 -9.94
CA ALA A 33 -20.10 -7.08 -9.38
C ALA A 33 -19.25 -6.74 -8.16
N THR A 34 -19.04 -7.69 -7.23
CA THR A 34 -18.19 -7.47 -6.05
C THR A 34 -16.71 -7.37 -6.41
N GLU A 35 -16.24 -8.07 -7.42
CA GLU A 35 -14.87 -7.97 -7.92
C GLU A 35 -14.61 -6.63 -8.60
N SER A 36 -15.56 -6.11 -9.39
CA SER A 36 -15.45 -4.77 -10.00
C SER A 36 -15.38 -3.68 -8.92
N GLN A 37 -16.26 -3.75 -7.91
CA GLN A 37 -16.22 -2.84 -6.75
C GLN A 37 -14.89 -2.92 -5.99
N LEU A 38 -14.34 -4.12 -5.80
CA LEU A 38 -13.03 -4.29 -5.19
C LEU A 38 -11.91 -3.60 -5.98
N LEU A 39 -11.92 -3.71 -7.32
CA LEU A 39 -10.94 -3.04 -8.18
C LEU A 39 -11.01 -1.51 -8.04
N GLU A 40 -12.21 -0.94 -7.99
CA GLU A 40 -12.40 0.50 -7.77
C GLU A 40 -11.89 0.94 -6.39
N LEU A 41 -12.21 0.18 -5.34
CA LEU A 41 -11.73 0.47 -3.99
C LEU A 41 -10.20 0.38 -3.88
N TYR A 42 -9.56 -0.57 -4.58
CA TYR A 42 -8.11 -0.67 -4.63
C TYR A 42 -7.48 0.51 -5.38
N LYS A 43 -8.08 0.98 -6.49
CA LYS A 43 -7.64 2.18 -7.20
C LYS A 43 -7.69 3.40 -6.27
N LYS A 44 -8.84 3.64 -5.61
CA LYS A 44 -9.00 4.73 -4.64
C LYS A 44 -7.98 4.66 -3.49
N LYS A 45 -7.78 3.48 -2.92
CA LYS A 45 -6.78 3.27 -1.87
C LYS A 45 -5.35 3.56 -2.35
N LYS A 46 -5.00 3.17 -3.57
CA LYS A 46 -3.69 3.45 -4.16
C LYS A 46 -3.47 4.96 -4.28
N ILE A 47 -4.45 5.71 -4.80
CA ILE A 47 -4.40 7.17 -4.92
C ILE A 47 -4.22 7.83 -3.55
N HIS A 48 -4.99 7.44 -2.52
CA HIS A 48 -4.84 7.97 -1.17
C HIS A 48 -3.44 7.71 -0.60
N SER A 49 -2.91 6.50 -0.79
CA SER A 49 -1.55 6.15 -0.34
C SER A 49 -0.47 6.98 -1.04
N GLU A 50 -0.61 7.22 -2.34
CA GLU A 50 0.31 8.05 -3.12
C GLU A 50 0.22 9.52 -2.70
N THR A 51 -0.99 10.03 -2.44
CA THR A 51 -1.22 11.39 -1.93
C THR A 51 -0.56 11.61 -0.56
N ILE A 52 -0.72 10.67 0.35
CA ILE A 52 -0.06 10.73 1.67
C ILE A 52 1.47 10.74 1.52
N LYS A 53 2.00 9.89 0.64
CA LYS A 53 3.45 9.88 0.36
C LYS A 53 3.92 11.20 -0.24
N PHE A 54 3.19 11.76 -1.18
CA PHE A 54 3.49 13.05 -1.79
C PHE A 54 3.46 14.19 -0.76
N ALA A 55 2.44 14.25 0.09
CA ALA A 55 2.31 15.28 1.12
C ALA A 55 3.43 15.24 2.18
N VAL A 56 3.97 14.04 2.48
CA VAL A 56 5.02 13.86 3.50
C VAL A 56 6.42 13.93 2.90
N SER A 57 6.60 13.51 1.64
CA SER A 57 7.91 13.51 0.97
C SER A 57 8.21 14.86 0.32
N LYS A 58 9.49 15.14 0.13
CA LYS A 58 9.95 16.28 -0.69
C LYS A 58 9.88 16.00 -2.20
N SER A 59 9.20 14.92 -2.61
CA SER A 59 9.11 14.53 -4.02
C SER A 59 8.27 15.55 -4.81
N PRO A 60 8.75 16.07 -5.94
CA PRO A 60 8.03 17.03 -6.76
C PRO A 60 6.91 16.40 -7.62
N GLN A 61 6.80 15.06 -7.64
CA GLN A 61 5.81 14.37 -8.47
C GLN A 61 4.49 14.24 -7.73
N ALA A 62 3.50 15.01 -8.16
CA ALA A 62 2.12 14.84 -7.75
C ALA A 62 1.57 13.48 -8.21
N PRO A 63 0.70 12.82 -7.43
CA PRO A 63 0.01 11.62 -7.88
C PRO A 63 -0.82 11.94 -9.12
N LYS A 64 -0.81 11.05 -10.11
CA LYS A 64 -1.69 11.16 -11.27
C LYS A 64 -3.12 10.87 -10.80
N LEU A 65 -3.97 11.87 -10.86
CA LEU A 65 -5.40 11.70 -10.67
C LEU A 65 -5.99 11.17 -11.98
N ASP A 66 -6.69 10.04 -11.92
CA ASP A 66 -7.58 9.62 -12.99
C ASP A 66 -8.82 10.52 -12.93
N GLU A 67 -9.37 10.91 -14.08
CA GLU A 67 -10.52 11.84 -14.20
C GLU A 67 -11.76 11.39 -13.39
N ASP A 68 -11.87 10.09 -13.11
CA ASP A 68 -12.95 9.51 -12.31
C ASP A 68 -12.72 9.58 -10.78
N SER A 69 -11.54 9.96 -10.33
CA SER A 69 -11.23 10.05 -8.91
C SER A 69 -11.49 11.46 -8.37
N GLN A 70 -12.76 11.87 -8.38
CA GLN A 70 -13.22 13.08 -7.67
C GLN A 70 -13.00 12.91 -6.15
N GLY A 71 -11.79 13.20 -5.74
CA GLY A 71 -11.42 13.23 -4.34
C GLY A 71 -11.09 14.64 -3.92
N ASP A 72 -12.10 15.48 -3.63
CA ASP A 72 -11.91 16.86 -3.14
C ASP A 72 -10.77 16.98 -2.11
N LEU A 73 -10.61 15.98 -1.25
CA LEU A 73 -9.56 15.95 -0.24
C LEU A 73 -8.16 15.67 -0.82
N VAL A 74 -8.07 14.96 -1.94
CA VAL A 74 -6.80 14.64 -2.60
C VAL A 74 -6.28 15.87 -3.34
N GLU A 75 -7.16 16.54 -4.08
CA GLU A 75 -6.86 17.78 -4.76
C GLU A 75 -6.47 18.87 -3.78
N LEU A 76 -7.25 19.03 -2.70
CA LEU A 76 -6.96 19.94 -1.62
C LEU A 76 -5.58 19.67 -0.97
N ALA A 77 -5.21 18.40 -0.78
CA ALA A 77 -3.91 18.05 -0.23
C ALA A 77 -2.75 18.40 -1.18
N ILE A 78 -2.96 18.29 -2.50
CA ILE A 78 -1.96 18.64 -3.53
C ILE A 78 -1.79 20.17 -3.55
N GLU A 79 -2.88 20.93 -3.55
CA GLU A 79 -2.89 22.39 -3.52
C GLU A 79 -2.22 22.94 -2.25
N GLN A 80 -2.61 22.44 -1.08
CA GLN A 80 -2.00 22.82 0.19
C GLN A 80 -0.52 22.46 0.29
N LYS A 81 -0.10 21.38 -0.38
CA LYS A 81 1.33 21.04 -0.47
C LYS A 81 2.09 22.04 -1.34
N ALA A 82 1.50 22.48 -2.44
CA ALA A 82 2.10 23.52 -3.29
C ALA A 82 2.25 24.84 -2.52
N ASP A 83 1.22 25.26 -1.77
CA ASP A 83 1.27 26.43 -0.90
C ASP A 83 2.36 26.32 0.18
N PHE A 84 2.45 25.17 0.82
CA PHE A 84 3.49 24.91 1.81
C PHE A 84 4.89 24.99 1.21
N ASP A 85 5.12 24.40 0.03
CA ASP A 85 6.40 24.44 -0.66
C ASP A 85 6.75 25.87 -1.12
N ALA A 86 5.78 26.65 -1.58
CA ALA A 86 5.97 28.05 -1.92
C ALA A 86 6.37 28.90 -0.69
N CYS A 87 5.68 28.72 0.44
CA CYS A 87 6.05 29.37 1.70
C CYS A 87 7.45 28.95 2.18
N LEU A 88 7.82 27.69 2.00
CA LEU A 88 9.14 27.18 2.36
C LEU A 88 10.23 27.83 1.50
N ALA A 89 10.04 27.90 0.18
CA ALA A 89 10.97 28.52 -0.74
C ALA A 89 11.15 30.04 -0.42
N ARG A 90 10.04 30.73 -0.09
CA ARG A 90 10.09 32.14 0.31
C ARG A 90 10.89 32.31 1.61
N ARG A 91 10.67 31.44 2.61
CA ARG A 91 11.45 31.47 3.86
C ARG A 91 12.95 31.27 3.58
N ASP A 92 13.28 30.26 2.76
CA ASP A 92 14.68 29.92 2.49
C ASP A 92 15.39 31.10 1.75
N ALA A 93 14.71 31.75 0.82
CA ALA A 93 15.22 32.96 0.15
C ALA A 93 15.43 34.16 1.11
N LEU A 94 14.56 34.31 2.12
CA LEU A 94 14.77 35.33 3.15
C LEU A 94 15.94 35.00 4.08
N VAL A 95 16.06 33.72 4.47
CA VAL A 95 17.17 33.26 5.34
C VAL A 95 18.53 33.44 4.65
N GLU A 96 18.62 33.24 3.34
CA GLU A 96 19.87 33.50 2.58
C GLU A 96 20.28 34.98 2.61
N ARG A 97 19.31 35.90 2.74
CA ARG A 97 19.59 37.34 2.85
C ARG A 97 19.98 37.78 4.26
N LEU A 98 19.67 36.98 5.28
CA LEU A 98 19.93 37.28 6.70
C LEU A 98 21.30 36.75 7.12
N VAL A 99 22.29 37.64 7.12
CA VAL A 99 23.69 37.28 7.48
C VAL A 99 23.91 37.31 9.00
N LEU A 100 23.23 38.19 9.73
CA LEU A 100 23.42 38.40 11.16
C LEU A 100 22.23 37.92 11.95
N PRO A 101 22.43 37.29 13.13
CA PRO A 101 21.30 36.93 14.01
C PRO A 101 20.57 38.17 14.55
N ARG A 102 19.24 38.11 14.62
CA ARG A 102 18.34 39.22 15.03
C ARG A 102 18.80 39.92 16.33
N HIS A 103 19.21 39.16 17.33
CA HIS A 103 19.65 39.73 18.62
C HIS A 103 20.89 40.60 18.47
N ARG A 104 21.83 40.24 17.57
CA ARG A 104 23.02 41.07 17.26
C ARG A 104 22.64 42.32 16.52
N VAL A 105 21.74 42.23 15.55
CA VAL A 105 21.25 43.41 14.82
C VAL A 105 20.64 44.42 15.80
N LEU A 106 19.77 43.96 16.69
CA LEU A 106 19.15 44.80 17.71
C LEU A 106 20.17 45.43 18.69
N HIS A 107 21.14 44.65 19.13
CA HIS A 107 22.20 45.16 20.02
C HIS A 107 23.03 46.23 19.32
N THR A 108 23.54 45.91 18.12
CA THR A 108 24.36 46.86 17.37
C THR A 108 23.59 48.13 17.01
N MET A 109 22.30 47.98 16.64
CA MET A 109 21.44 49.14 16.35
C MET A 109 21.23 50.01 17.56
N ARG A 110 21.07 49.41 18.79
CA ARG A 110 21.02 50.14 20.04
C ARG A 110 22.33 50.89 20.33
N ASP A 111 23.48 50.24 20.10
CA ASP A 111 24.79 50.84 20.33
C ASP A 111 25.01 52.05 19.40
N PHE A 112 24.56 51.99 18.12
CA PHE A 112 24.61 53.13 17.22
C PHE A 112 23.63 54.20 17.65
N TYR A 113 22.41 53.86 18.07
CA TYR A 113 21.44 54.83 18.56
C TYR A 113 21.95 55.61 19.77
N GLU A 114 22.57 54.90 20.75
CA GLU A 114 23.18 55.52 21.93
C GLU A 114 24.32 56.48 21.54
N LYS A 115 25.17 56.11 20.57
CA LYS A 115 26.23 56.98 20.05
C LYS A 115 25.72 58.23 19.31
N LEU A 116 24.62 58.10 18.60
CA LEU A 116 24.03 59.21 17.85
C LEU A 116 23.23 60.16 18.72
N THR A 117 22.71 59.68 19.87
CA THR A 117 21.88 60.48 20.80
C THR A 117 22.65 60.96 22.03
N ALA A 118 23.90 60.51 22.18
CA ALA A 118 24.72 60.96 23.32
C ALA A 118 24.94 62.50 23.27
N PRO A 119 24.84 63.18 24.39
CA PRO A 119 25.13 64.59 24.43
C PRO A 119 26.60 64.86 24.08
N LEU A 120 26.85 65.71 23.10
CA LEU A 120 28.17 66.07 22.65
C LEU A 120 28.93 66.83 23.78
N THR A 121 29.95 66.17 24.32
CA THR A 121 30.92 66.85 25.16
C THR A 121 31.98 67.52 24.28
N PRO A 122 32.54 68.68 24.64
CA PRO A 122 33.51 69.38 23.76
C PRO A 122 34.77 68.57 23.43
N SER A 123 35.08 67.53 24.21
CA SER A 123 36.22 66.60 23.95
C SER A 123 35.84 65.44 23.05
N ASP A 124 34.58 65.14 22.82
CA ASP A 124 34.07 63.97 22.05
C ASP A 124 33.40 64.38 20.74
N SER A 125 33.77 65.55 20.19
CA SER A 125 33.25 65.96 18.89
C SER A 125 33.68 64.94 17.82
N THR A 126 32.78 64.00 17.51
CA THR A 126 32.97 63.05 16.42
C THR A 126 33.05 63.81 15.11
N SER A 127 33.97 63.41 14.23
CA SER A 127 34.05 63.99 12.88
C SER A 127 32.70 63.77 12.16
N LEU A 128 32.19 64.78 11.42
CA LEU A 128 30.97 64.67 10.61
C LEU A 128 30.98 63.39 9.75
N ALA A 129 32.15 62.98 9.27
CA ALA A 129 32.31 61.75 8.50
C ALA A 129 31.95 60.51 9.31
N ASN A 130 32.29 60.46 10.59
CA ASN A 130 31.98 59.33 11.45
C ASN A 130 30.48 59.33 11.81
N GLU A 131 29.86 60.46 12.02
CA GLU A 131 28.42 60.55 12.24
C GLU A 131 27.62 60.06 11.01
N MET A 132 28.03 60.47 9.82
CA MET A 132 27.43 59.99 8.56
C MET A 132 27.58 58.48 8.42
N GLU A 133 28.74 57.88 8.79
CA GLU A 133 28.94 56.45 8.79
C GLU A 133 28.03 55.76 9.80
N TYR A 134 27.87 56.27 11.00
CA TYR A 134 26.96 55.71 11.99
C TYR A 134 25.49 55.74 11.55
N PHE A 135 25.05 56.83 10.92
CA PHE A 135 23.71 56.94 10.32
C PHE A 135 23.52 55.90 9.20
N SER A 136 24.50 55.80 8.27
CA SER A 136 24.43 54.85 7.18
C SER A 136 24.28 53.40 7.72
N ARG A 137 25.11 53.04 8.66
CA ARG A 137 25.03 51.70 9.29
C ARG A 137 23.79 51.47 10.10
N PHE A 138 23.26 52.49 10.76
CA PHE A 138 21.98 52.39 11.46
C PHE A 138 20.83 52.09 10.49
N PHE A 139 20.76 52.79 9.35
CA PHE A 139 19.75 52.52 8.34
C PHE A 139 19.91 51.15 7.66
N GLU A 140 21.14 50.71 7.44
CA GLU A 140 21.41 49.35 6.95
C GLU A 140 20.86 48.29 7.93
N LEU A 141 21.09 48.47 9.22
CA LEU A 141 20.56 47.56 10.25
C LEU A 141 19.03 47.65 10.36
N GLN A 142 18.44 48.84 10.16
CA GLN A 142 17.00 48.99 10.10
C GLN A 142 16.39 48.20 8.93
N ALA A 143 17.00 48.30 7.72
CA ALA A 143 16.58 47.51 6.58
C ALA A 143 16.68 46.00 6.82
N ILE A 144 17.68 45.54 7.57
CA ILE A 144 17.80 44.11 7.99
C ILE A 144 16.66 43.74 8.96
N LEU A 145 16.25 44.62 9.88
CA LEU A 145 15.12 44.38 10.78
C LEU A 145 13.79 44.24 10.04
N GLU A 146 13.58 45.01 8.96
CA GLU A 146 12.41 44.87 8.10
C GLU A 146 12.34 43.48 7.46
N ILE A 147 13.49 42.93 7.02
CA ILE A 147 13.57 41.55 6.50
C ILE A 147 13.22 40.53 7.58
N TYR A 148 13.60 40.79 8.85
CA TYR A 148 13.19 39.93 9.97
C TYR A 148 11.69 39.99 10.27
N ALA A 149 11.04 41.10 10.07
CA ALA A 149 9.59 41.23 10.18
C ALA A 149 8.90 40.40 9.08
N GLU A 150 9.37 40.52 7.82
CA GLU A 150 8.90 39.65 6.73
C GLU A 150 9.12 38.15 7.01
N GLU A 151 10.27 37.77 7.54
CA GLU A 151 10.56 36.37 7.91
C GLU A 151 9.55 35.86 8.93
N GLN A 152 9.19 36.66 9.94
CA GLN A 152 8.22 36.28 10.96
C GLN A 152 6.84 36.05 10.36
N ASP A 153 6.41 36.87 9.40
CA ASP A 153 5.14 36.75 8.69
C ASP A 153 5.13 35.49 7.80
N VAL A 154 6.22 35.25 7.09
CA VAL A 154 6.38 34.03 6.28
C VAL A 154 6.41 32.78 7.15
N GLN A 155 7.05 32.84 8.31
CA GLN A 155 7.08 31.72 9.25
C GLN A 155 5.71 31.41 9.85
N SER A 156 4.90 32.45 10.13
CA SER A 156 3.51 32.29 10.56
C SER A 156 2.63 31.68 9.46
N SER A 157 2.81 32.11 8.22
CA SER A 157 2.12 31.56 7.04
C SER A 157 2.51 30.10 6.79
N LEU A 158 3.80 29.79 6.88
CA LEU A 158 4.31 28.41 6.77
C LEU A 158 3.72 27.51 7.85
N HIS A 159 3.59 28.00 9.09
CA HIS A 159 2.98 27.23 10.16
C HIS A 159 1.51 26.93 9.89
N ARG A 160 0.75 27.91 9.39
CA ARG A 160 -0.66 27.72 8.98
C ARG A 160 -0.78 26.72 7.83
N ALA A 161 0.02 26.89 6.76
CA ALA A 161 0.03 25.98 5.62
C ALA A 161 0.35 24.54 6.05
N ARG A 162 1.34 24.38 6.94
CA ARG A 162 1.68 23.07 7.51
C ARG A 162 0.54 22.46 8.34
N THR A 163 -0.15 23.26 9.13
CA THR A 163 -1.26 22.78 9.96
C THR A 163 -2.42 22.31 9.07
N ASN A 164 -2.81 23.13 8.08
CA ASN A 164 -3.85 22.80 7.12
C ASN A 164 -3.53 21.50 6.37
N LEU A 165 -2.32 21.39 5.83
CA LEU A 165 -1.86 20.16 5.15
C LEU A 165 -1.93 18.93 6.06
N LEU A 166 -1.50 19.05 7.32
CA LEU A 166 -1.55 17.95 8.28
C LEU A 166 -2.98 17.53 8.62
N GLU A 167 -3.91 18.46 8.72
CA GLU A 167 -5.33 18.18 8.95
C GLU A 167 -5.93 17.44 7.77
N THR A 168 -5.67 17.90 6.54
CA THR A 168 -6.12 17.22 5.33
C THR A 168 -5.51 15.81 5.20
N VAL A 169 -4.21 15.65 5.46
CA VAL A 169 -3.56 14.33 5.48
C VAL A 169 -4.18 13.40 6.53
N LYS A 170 -4.55 13.92 7.71
CA LYS A 170 -5.27 13.12 8.72
C LYS A 170 -6.65 12.68 8.23
N ALA A 171 -7.36 13.56 7.52
CA ALA A 171 -8.66 13.24 6.92
C ALA A 171 -8.53 12.16 5.85
N VAL A 172 -7.56 12.29 4.94
CA VAL A 172 -7.25 11.27 3.91
C VAL A 172 -6.89 9.93 4.55
N ASN A 173 -6.07 9.94 5.61
CA ASN A 173 -5.70 8.72 6.35
C ASN A 173 -6.90 8.04 7.02
N LYS A 174 -7.84 8.84 7.57
CA LYS A 174 -9.08 8.33 8.13
C LYS A 174 -9.93 7.66 7.06
N ASN A 175 -10.03 8.26 5.87
CA ASN A 175 -10.74 7.68 4.74
C ASN A 175 -10.04 6.42 4.22
N ASP A 176 -8.71 6.38 4.15
CA ASP A 176 -7.95 5.17 3.77
C ASP A 176 -8.23 3.99 4.71
N ARG A 177 -8.35 4.24 6.02
CA ARG A 177 -8.73 3.20 6.99
C ARG A 177 -10.15 2.69 6.75
N ARG A 178 -11.10 3.57 6.41
CA ARG A 178 -12.47 3.17 6.06
C ARG A 178 -12.48 2.35 4.77
N LEU A 179 -11.75 2.77 3.75
CA LEU A 179 -11.58 2.01 2.52
C LEU A 179 -10.97 0.62 2.78
N ALA A 180 -9.97 0.52 3.64
CA ALA A 180 -9.40 -0.77 4.03
C ALA A 180 -10.41 -1.70 4.70
N GLN A 181 -11.31 -1.17 5.54
CA GLN A 181 -12.41 -1.95 6.14
C GLN A 181 -13.40 -2.42 5.08
N LEU A 182 -13.82 -1.54 4.15
CA LEU A 182 -14.71 -1.91 3.04
C LEU A 182 -14.08 -2.97 2.14
N ILE A 183 -12.81 -2.81 1.78
CA ILE A 183 -12.07 -3.82 1.01
C ILE A 183 -12.08 -5.18 1.70
N ASN A 184 -11.86 -5.22 3.01
CA ASN A 184 -11.90 -6.47 3.76
C ASN A 184 -13.31 -7.09 3.79
N GLN A 185 -14.36 -6.27 3.91
CA GLN A 185 -15.75 -6.74 3.85
C GLN A 185 -16.09 -7.31 2.46
N HIS A 186 -15.79 -6.58 1.39
CA HIS A 186 -16.04 -7.07 0.02
C HIS A 186 -15.18 -8.30 -0.31
N ARG A 187 -13.93 -8.36 0.19
CA ARG A 187 -13.07 -9.54 0.02
C ARG A 187 -13.62 -10.78 0.72
N SER A 188 -14.16 -10.62 1.92
CA SER A 188 -14.82 -11.74 2.64
C SER A 188 -16.09 -12.17 1.94
N GLY A 189 -16.91 -11.22 1.43
CA GLY A 189 -18.10 -11.50 0.62
C GLY A 189 -17.74 -12.22 -0.68
N ALA A 190 -16.78 -11.75 -1.44
CA ALA A 190 -16.32 -12.40 -2.67
C ALA A 190 -15.76 -13.81 -2.41
N LYS A 191 -15.06 -14.02 -1.27
CA LYS A 191 -14.62 -15.36 -0.89
C LYS A 191 -15.81 -16.30 -0.60
N ALA A 192 -16.83 -15.84 0.10
CA ALA A 192 -18.03 -16.63 0.37
C ALA A 192 -18.77 -16.95 -0.94
N GLN A 193 -18.94 -15.98 -1.83
CA GLN A 193 -19.55 -16.17 -3.14
C GLN A 193 -18.78 -17.16 -4.02
N ARG A 194 -17.43 -17.10 -4.02
CA ARG A 194 -16.59 -18.08 -4.74
C ARG A 194 -16.73 -19.48 -4.18
N THR A 195 -16.83 -19.64 -2.86
CA THR A 195 -17.04 -20.97 -2.26
C THR A 195 -18.42 -21.51 -2.59
N GLU A 196 -19.44 -20.66 -2.60
CA GLU A 196 -20.80 -21.04 -2.97
C GLU A 196 -20.91 -21.37 -4.47
N ALA A 197 -20.33 -20.56 -5.35
CA ALA A 197 -20.25 -20.87 -6.78
C ALA A 197 -19.53 -22.20 -7.05
N GLY A 198 -18.42 -22.47 -6.33
CA GLY A 198 -17.73 -23.75 -6.42
C GLY A 198 -18.56 -24.92 -5.96
N ARG A 199 -19.37 -24.73 -4.89
CA ARG A 199 -20.30 -25.74 -4.37
C ARG A 199 -21.43 -26.04 -5.37
N LEU A 200 -22.06 -25.01 -5.92
CA LEU A 200 -23.13 -25.12 -6.91
C LEU A 200 -22.61 -25.80 -8.19
N LYS A 201 -21.44 -25.37 -8.68
CA LYS A 201 -20.78 -25.99 -9.83
C LYS A 201 -20.50 -27.47 -9.59
N ALA A 202 -19.91 -27.84 -8.47
CA ALA A 202 -19.62 -29.24 -8.14
C ALA A 202 -20.88 -30.11 -8.02
N TYR A 203 -22.01 -29.53 -7.63
CA TYR A 203 -23.31 -30.21 -7.64
C TYR A 203 -23.80 -30.40 -9.08
N LEU A 204 -23.80 -29.38 -9.92
CA LEU A 204 -24.21 -29.44 -11.32
C LEU A 204 -23.34 -30.44 -12.10
N ASP A 205 -22.04 -30.44 -11.89
CA ASP A 205 -21.11 -31.39 -12.53
C ASP A 205 -21.45 -32.85 -12.15
N LYS A 206 -21.92 -33.08 -10.90
CA LYS A 206 -22.37 -34.43 -10.47
C LYS A 206 -23.71 -34.84 -11.06
N VAL A 207 -24.65 -33.90 -11.20
CA VAL A 207 -25.98 -34.16 -11.77
C VAL A 207 -25.91 -34.34 -13.26
N ASN A 208 -25.10 -33.50 -13.93
CA ASN A 208 -24.89 -33.51 -15.39
C ASN A 208 -23.84 -34.55 -15.83
N ALA A 209 -23.08 -35.14 -14.89
CA ALA A 209 -22.27 -36.28 -15.23
C ALA A 209 -23.19 -37.40 -15.71
N THR A 210 -23.39 -37.45 -17.02
CA THR A 210 -23.95 -38.64 -17.65
C THR A 210 -23.20 -39.85 -17.08
N PRO A 211 -23.92 -40.91 -16.68
CA PRO A 211 -23.25 -42.13 -16.23
C PRO A 211 -22.28 -42.49 -17.35
N VAL A 212 -20.99 -42.32 -17.09
CA VAL A 212 -19.96 -42.87 -17.98
C VAL A 212 -20.37 -44.33 -18.09
N ASN A 213 -20.79 -44.75 -19.30
CA ASN A 213 -21.10 -46.14 -19.52
C ASN A 213 -19.94 -46.91 -18.93
N PRO A 214 -20.18 -47.78 -17.92
CA PRO A 214 -19.09 -48.46 -17.27
C PRO A 214 -18.30 -49.16 -18.40
N VAL A 215 -17.06 -48.75 -18.55
CA VAL A 215 -16.20 -49.37 -19.57
C VAL A 215 -16.23 -50.84 -19.27
N PRO A 216 -16.62 -51.69 -20.24
CA PRO A 216 -16.80 -53.11 -20.01
C PRO A 216 -15.50 -53.68 -19.43
N GLU A 217 -15.63 -54.56 -18.43
CA GLU A 217 -14.46 -55.19 -17.82
C GLU A 217 -13.59 -55.83 -18.93
N PRO A 218 -12.26 -55.66 -18.83
CA PRO A 218 -11.37 -56.17 -19.85
C PRO A 218 -11.51 -57.70 -19.95
N ASN A 219 -11.80 -58.19 -21.11
CA ASN A 219 -11.93 -59.62 -21.35
C ASN A 219 -10.56 -60.30 -21.08
N PRO A 220 -10.46 -61.34 -20.23
CA PRO A 220 -9.19 -61.97 -19.87
C PRO A 220 -8.36 -62.41 -21.08
N LYS A 221 -9.01 -62.71 -22.22
CA LYS A 221 -8.33 -63.02 -23.47
C LYS A 221 -7.58 -61.83 -24.12
N VAL A 222 -7.87 -60.60 -23.71
CA VAL A 222 -7.19 -59.39 -24.23
C VAL A 222 -5.75 -59.35 -23.71
N ASN A 223 -5.51 -59.81 -22.49
CA ASN A 223 -4.17 -59.87 -21.92
C ASN A 223 -3.31 -60.95 -22.64
N GLU A 224 -3.90 -62.09 -22.98
CA GLU A 224 -3.21 -63.12 -23.72
C GLU A 224 -2.85 -62.64 -25.14
N ARG A 225 -3.76 -61.91 -25.82
CA ARG A 225 -3.52 -61.34 -27.14
C ARG A 225 -2.46 -60.25 -27.13
N LEU A 226 -2.44 -59.42 -26.07
CA LEU A 226 -1.38 -58.41 -25.87
C LEU A 226 -0.01 -59.07 -25.74
N LEU A 227 0.09 -60.15 -24.92
CA LEU A 227 1.32 -60.90 -24.75
C LEU A 227 1.76 -61.66 -26.02
N ALA A 228 0.80 -62.01 -26.89
CA ALA A 228 1.08 -62.59 -28.18
C ALA A 228 1.47 -61.55 -29.26
N GLY A 229 1.45 -60.27 -28.95
CA GLY A 229 1.79 -59.18 -29.89
C GLY A 229 0.71 -58.88 -30.93
N GLU A 230 -0.54 -59.27 -30.70
CA GLU A 230 -1.66 -58.98 -31.59
C GLU A 230 -2.18 -57.57 -31.40
N ALA A 231 -2.67 -56.95 -32.50
CA ALA A 231 -3.25 -55.60 -32.43
C ALA A 231 -4.56 -55.59 -31.62
N LEU A 232 -4.67 -54.71 -30.65
CA LEU A 232 -5.85 -54.50 -29.85
C LEU A 232 -6.75 -53.39 -30.50
N THR A 233 -8.06 -53.51 -30.28
CA THR A 233 -8.98 -52.43 -30.68
C THR A 233 -8.84 -51.26 -29.66
N MET A 234 -9.21 -50.04 -30.09
CA MET A 234 -9.17 -48.84 -29.24
C MET A 234 -10.05 -48.98 -27.98
N GLU A 235 -11.16 -49.70 -28.09
CA GLU A 235 -12.05 -49.97 -26.95
C GLU A 235 -11.45 -50.95 -25.93
N GLU A 236 -10.78 -52.02 -26.40
CA GLU A 236 -10.08 -52.97 -25.57
C GLU A 236 -8.89 -52.28 -24.85
N PHE A 237 -8.17 -51.41 -25.54
CA PHE A 237 -7.07 -50.62 -24.97
C PHE A 237 -7.55 -49.62 -23.92
N ALA A 238 -8.66 -48.89 -24.21
CA ALA A 238 -9.27 -47.99 -23.24
C ALA A 238 -9.75 -48.70 -21.97
N SER A 239 -10.38 -49.91 -22.12
CA SER A 239 -10.82 -50.70 -21.00
C SER A 239 -9.66 -51.18 -20.10
N MET A 240 -8.51 -51.56 -20.69
CA MET A 240 -7.30 -51.92 -19.96
C MET A 240 -6.68 -50.73 -19.23
N LEU A 241 -6.68 -49.53 -19.81
CA LEU A 241 -6.16 -48.32 -19.16
C LEU A 241 -6.99 -47.92 -17.95
N GLU A 242 -8.31 -47.97 -18.02
CA GLU A 242 -9.19 -47.61 -16.91
C GLU A 242 -9.18 -48.61 -15.76
N HIS A 243 -9.08 -49.91 -16.08
CA HIS A 243 -9.03 -50.96 -15.06
C HIS A 243 -7.60 -51.33 -14.59
N GLY A 244 -6.58 -50.54 -15.01
CA GLY A 244 -5.19 -50.71 -14.50
C GLY A 244 -4.44 -51.96 -14.96
N GLY A 245 -4.96 -52.66 -15.99
CA GLY A 245 -4.42 -53.91 -16.48
C GLY A 245 -2.98 -53.88 -17.07
N LEU A 246 -2.43 -52.68 -17.27
CA LEU A 246 -1.02 -52.46 -17.65
C LEU A 246 -0.05 -52.53 -16.45
N MET A 247 -0.54 -52.53 -15.20
CA MET A 247 0.32 -52.62 -14.00
C MET A 247 0.70 -54.05 -13.60
N GLU A 248 0.04 -55.09 -14.17
CA GLU A 248 0.34 -56.47 -13.90
C GLU A 248 1.39 -57.08 -14.84
N LEU A 249 1.85 -56.34 -15.83
CA LEU A 249 3.04 -56.74 -16.58
C LEU A 249 4.26 -56.50 -15.67
N GLU A 250 4.69 -57.56 -15.00
CA GLU A 250 5.92 -57.57 -14.19
C GLU A 250 7.10 -57.10 -15.04
N THR A 251 7.38 -55.82 -14.97
CA THR A 251 8.66 -55.29 -15.37
C THR A 251 9.65 -55.71 -14.33
N ASP A 252 10.60 -56.56 -14.71
CA ASP A 252 11.76 -56.96 -13.92
C ASP A 252 12.28 -55.80 -13.08
N LYS A 253 12.50 -56.10 -11.81
CA LYS A 253 12.94 -55.21 -10.74
C LYS A 253 14.06 -54.26 -11.16
N VAL A 254 13.69 -53.06 -11.56
CA VAL A 254 14.59 -51.92 -11.48
C VAL A 254 14.43 -51.33 -10.07
N PRO A 255 15.49 -51.22 -9.25
CA PRO A 255 15.38 -50.72 -7.88
C PRO A 255 14.90 -49.28 -7.92
N SER A 256 13.69 -49.04 -7.43
CA SER A 256 13.10 -47.72 -7.33
C SER A 256 13.94 -46.85 -6.40
N THR A 257 14.73 -45.97 -6.97
CA THR A 257 15.28 -44.83 -6.27
C THR A 257 14.11 -43.95 -5.83
N LYS A 258 13.76 -44.04 -4.54
CA LYS A 258 12.78 -43.18 -3.89
C LYS A 258 13.11 -41.72 -4.21
N PRO A 259 12.18 -40.91 -4.72
CA PRO A 259 12.42 -39.48 -4.87
C PRO A 259 12.67 -38.88 -3.49
N LYS A 260 13.86 -38.33 -3.28
CA LYS A 260 14.20 -37.55 -2.10
C LYS A 260 13.17 -36.44 -1.97
N GLN A 261 12.30 -36.53 -0.95
CA GLN A 261 11.48 -35.43 -0.49
C GLN A 261 12.41 -34.23 -0.28
N ARG A 262 12.25 -33.21 -1.14
CA ARG A 262 12.83 -31.90 -0.92
C ARG A 262 12.25 -31.35 0.38
N GLN A 263 13.02 -31.49 1.47
CA GLN A 263 12.78 -30.75 2.69
C GLN A 263 12.72 -29.26 2.33
N LYS A 264 11.54 -28.67 2.46
CA LYS A 264 11.37 -27.22 2.44
C LYS A 264 12.24 -26.67 3.58
N LYS A 265 13.42 -26.12 3.25
CA LYS A 265 14.17 -25.27 4.17
C LYS A 265 13.25 -24.16 4.62
N SER A 266 12.81 -24.21 5.88
CA SER A 266 12.14 -23.10 6.51
C SER A 266 13.12 -21.92 6.49
N MET A 267 12.79 -20.88 5.76
CA MET A 267 13.46 -19.60 5.86
C MET A 267 13.26 -19.11 7.30
N ARG A 268 14.29 -19.27 8.14
CA ARG A 268 14.39 -18.57 9.41
C ARG A 268 14.44 -17.07 9.07
N THR A 269 13.32 -16.39 9.25
CA THR A 269 13.27 -14.93 9.33
C THR A 269 14.12 -14.54 10.52
N SER A 270 15.32 -14.01 10.24
CA SER A 270 16.15 -13.36 11.24
C SER A 270 15.42 -12.10 11.71
N GLN A 271 14.87 -12.14 12.93
CA GLN A 271 14.41 -10.94 13.60
C GLN A 271 15.59 -9.97 13.76
N PRO A 272 15.44 -8.68 13.41
CA PRO A 272 16.47 -7.70 13.69
C PRO A 272 16.63 -7.57 15.22
N ARG A 273 17.83 -7.90 15.70
CA ARG A 273 18.22 -7.64 17.10
C ARG A 273 18.07 -6.15 17.37
N ARG A 274 17.12 -5.78 18.22
CA ARG A 274 17.02 -4.47 18.84
C ARG A 274 18.32 -4.21 19.61
N GLY A 275 19.12 -3.24 19.12
CA GLY A 275 20.31 -2.78 19.78
C GLY A 275 19.98 -2.27 21.18
N GLN A 276 20.48 -2.96 22.19
CA GLN A 276 20.54 -2.45 23.56
C GLN A 276 21.43 -1.21 23.56
N ARG A 277 20.83 -0.04 23.78
CA ARG A 277 21.58 1.16 24.14
C ARG A 277 22.19 0.92 25.53
N GLN A 278 23.49 0.69 25.57
CA GLN A 278 24.26 0.78 26.80
C GLN A 278 24.27 2.25 27.25
N THR A 279 23.54 2.56 28.29
CA THR A 279 23.67 3.81 29.05
C THR A 279 24.90 3.67 29.92
N SER A 280 26.01 4.33 29.52
CA SER A 280 27.17 4.49 30.38
C SER A 280 26.81 5.46 31.51
N PRO A 281 27.17 5.17 32.78
CA PRO A 281 26.93 6.07 33.89
C PRO A 281 27.89 7.25 33.82
N ARG A 282 27.32 8.45 33.79
CA ARG A 282 28.07 9.71 33.87
C ARG A 282 28.60 9.86 35.32
N LYS A 283 29.92 9.75 35.51
CA LYS A 283 30.59 10.18 36.74
C LYS A 283 30.39 11.69 36.93
N ARG A 284 29.87 12.08 38.04
CA ARG A 284 29.93 13.46 38.56
C ARG A 284 31.25 13.57 39.35
N ASP A 285 32.08 14.48 38.94
CA ASP A 285 33.03 15.18 39.80
C ASP A 285 32.69 16.67 39.72
#